data_b1e1494634203e33d6d05cea08544ebc
#
_entry.id   b1e1494634203e33d6d05cea08544ebc
#
_cell.length_a   1.000
_cell.length_b   1.000
_cell.length_c   1.000
_cell.angle_alpha   90.00
_cell.angle_beta   90.00
_cell.angle_gamma   90.00
#
_symmetry.space_group_name_H-M   'P 1'
#
loop_
_entity.id
_entity.type
_entity.pdbx_description
1 polymer ?
#
loop_
_entity_poly.entity_id
_entity_poly.type
_entity_poly.pdbx_seq_one_letter_code
_entity_poly.pdbx_strand_id
1 'polypeptide(L)'
;MLKKLMNEAFCTLHITTTGPLLVKSGHATVSGPDMTPVLTFRGSRQEVFIPGSSLKGVFRSHVEKVVGSLKSHVACYPFESNGQERPAEREQRQSDFRDSCGGVFTQYAKRHRDHLENITNRVYAASCPVCRLFGSTGFIGRIAIGDAYLASREIKERRDGVGIDRLTGGASHGAKFEMEVVSSGVEFETDIHLRNFEIWQLGMLFVVLQDLEDELIHIGSGRSRGLGKIKATISERESSGRPGGFVTSTMRASQEPENELWGLGRWLNEPEKQGYGTRPDDFLTLSSPVERTTRGIRSMRAFSKDAFDALREAAIQNFIERIQAWPQEPVRLPEPATQG
;
A
#
# COMPACT_ATOMS: atom_id res chain seq x y z
N MET A 1 -4.30 8.71 17.55
CA MET A 1 -4.97 8.27 16.32
C MET A 1 -6.48 8.28 16.53
N LEU A 2 -7.27 8.58 15.49
CA LEU A 2 -8.73 8.68 15.62
C LEU A 2 -9.30 7.35 16.13
N LYS A 3 -10.02 7.39 17.27
CA LYS A 3 -10.68 6.22 17.89
C LYS A 3 -12.09 5.98 17.32
N LYS A 4 -12.50 6.78 16.33
CA LYS A 4 -13.79 6.67 15.63
C LYS A 4 -13.58 6.02 14.28
N LEU A 5 -14.51 5.20 13.84
CA LEU A 5 -14.56 4.62 12.50
C LEU A 5 -15.60 5.41 11.70
N MET A 6 -15.14 6.20 10.74
CA MET A 6 -16.00 7.11 9.97
C MET A 6 -16.38 6.48 8.63
N ASN A 7 -15.38 6.10 7.85
CA ASN A 7 -15.56 5.46 6.54
C ASN A 7 -14.58 4.29 6.37
N GLU A 8 -14.97 3.33 5.55
CA GLU A 8 -14.17 2.16 5.17
C GLU A 8 -14.36 1.88 3.68
N ALA A 9 -13.36 1.28 3.07
CA ALA A 9 -13.45 0.71 1.73
C ALA A 9 -12.83 -0.68 1.69
N PHE A 10 -13.45 -1.58 0.92
CA PHE A 10 -13.05 -2.97 0.81
C PHE A 10 -13.01 -3.40 -0.65
N CYS A 11 -12.09 -4.24 -1.00
CA CYS A 11 -12.14 -5.06 -2.19
C CYS A 11 -11.33 -6.34 -1.99
N THR A 12 -11.73 -7.40 -2.68
CA THR A 12 -10.91 -8.61 -2.82
C THR A 12 -10.13 -8.51 -4.13
N LEU A 13 -8.82 -8.65 -4.06
CA LEU A 13 -7.94 -8.61 -5.21
C LEU A 13 -7.66 -10.04 -5.68
N HIS A 14 -7.98 -10.33 -6.94
CA HIS A 14 -7.65 -11.56 -7.61
C HIS A 14 -6.36 -11.35 -8.41
N ILE A 15 -5.32 -12.12 -8.09
CA ILE A 15 -3.97 -11.99 -8.63
C ILE A 15 -3.66 -13.23 -9.45
N THR A 16 -3.32 -13.07 -10.74
CA THR A 16 -2.89 -14.14 -11.63
C THR A 16 -1.41 -13.94 -11.98
N THR A 17 -0.60 -14.98 -11.84
CA THR A 17 0.78 -14.94 -12.32
C THR A 17 0.79 -15.02 -13.85
N THR A 18 1.29 -13.99 -14.52
CA THR A 18 1.47 -13.96 -15.99
C THR A 18 2.91 -14.31 -16.37
N GLY A 19 3.78 -14.44 -15.39
CA GLY A 19 5.14 -14.99 -15.48
C GLY A 19 5.50 -15.75 -14.22
N PRO A 20 6.63 -16.46 -14.19
CA PRO A 20 7.05 -17.19 -13.00
C PRO A 20 7.26 -16.27 -11.82
N LEU A 21 6.84 -16.68 -10.63
CA LEU A 21 6.89 -15.86 -9.43
C LEU A 21 7.75 -16.50 -8.34
N LEU A 22 8.65 -15.71 -7.75
CA LEU A 22 9.42 -16.08 -6.56
C LEU A 22 9.32 -15.02 -5.47
N VAL A 23 8.50 -15.28 -4.47
CA VAL A 23 8.54 -14.56 -3.19
C VAL A 23 9.39 -15.40 -2.24
N LYS A 24 10.64 -14.99 -2.01
CA LYS A 24 11.64 -15.79 -1.28
C LYS A 24 11.27 -15.98 0.19
N SER A 25 11.49 -17.19 0.71
CA SER A 25 11.29 -17.53 2.12
C SER A 25 12.24 -16.80 3.08
N GLY A 26 13.38 -16.29 2.60
CA GLY A 26 14.40 -15.65 3.44
C GLY A 26 15.28 -16.65 4.21
N HIS A 27 14.99 -17.94 4.19
CA HIS A 27 15.79 -18.99 4.80
C HIS A 27 16.63 -19.72 3.75
N ALA A 28 17.87 -20.06 4.12
CA ALA A 28 18.69 -20.97 3.32
C ALA A 28 18.13 -22.40 3.44
N THR A 29 18.01 -23.10 2.33
CA THR A 29 17.62 -24.51 2.31
C THR A 29 18.85 -25.37 2.61
N VAL A 30 18.71 -26.35 3.51
CA VAL A 30 19.79 -27.32 3.82
C VAL A 30 19.94 -28.33 2.69
N SER A 31 18.85 -28.59 1.97
CA SER A 31 18.83 -29.51 0.80
C SER A 31 17.77 -29.00 -0.19
N GLY A 32 18.07 -29.12 -1.51
CA GLY A 32 17.19 -28.68 -2.58
C GLY A 32 17.64 -27.35 -3.21
N PRO A 33 16.76 -26.63 -3.94
CA PRO A 33 17.09 -25.39 -4.62
C PRO A 33 17.59 -24.30 -3.66
N ASP A 34 18.53 -23.46 -4.11
CA ASP A 34 19.09 -22.35 -3.32
C ASP A 34 18.06 -21.32 -2.93
N MET A 35 16.99 -21.20 -3.71
CA MET A 35 15.90 -20.24 -3.47
C MET A 35 14.56 -20.95 -3.64
N THR A 36 13.72 -20.85 -2.60
CA THR A 36 12.38 -21.43 -2.57
C THR A 36 11.32 -20.37 -2.25
N PRO A 37 10.07 -20.54 -2.72
CA PRO A 37 8.97 -19.70 -2.33
C PRO A 37 8.67 -19.78 -0.85
N VAL A 38 8.15 -18.70 -0.29
CA VAL A 38 7.61 -18.71 1.07
C VAL A 38 6.36 -19.58 1.13
N LEU A 39 6.25 -20.38 2.19
CA LEU A 39 5.19 -21.33 2.41
C LEU A 39 4.44 -21.01 3.71
N THR A 40 3.17 -21.34 3.74
CA THR A 40 2.33 -21.28 4.95
C THR A 40 1.53 -22.56 5.10
N PHE A 41 0.98 -22.79 6.29
CA PHE A 41 0.02 -23.88 6.52
C PHE A 41 -1.41 -23.30 6.43
N ARG A 42 -2.24 -23.89 5.56
CA ARG A 42 -3.66 -23.61 5.50
C ARG A 42 -4.43 -24.90 5.80
N GLY A 43 -4.97 -24.97 7.00
CA GLY A 43 -5.41 -26.25 7.56
C GLY A 43 -4.23 -27.21 7.75
N SER A 44 -4.32 -28.42 7.21
CA SER A 44 -3.28 -29.45 7.29
C SER A 44 -2.31 -29.44 6.09
N ARG A 45 -2.52 -28.56 5.13
CA ARG A 45 -1.73 -28.51 3.89
C ARG A 45 -0.76 -27.34 3.91
N GLN A 46 0.47 -27.58 3.54
CA GLN A 46 1.45 -26.54 3.26
C GLN A 46 1.31 -26.06 1.81
N GLU A 47 1.22 -24.76 1.60
CA GLU A 47 1.05 -24.15 0.28
C GLU A 47 1.84 -22.86 0.14
N VAL A 48 2.12 -22.45 -1.10
CA VAL A 48 2.71 -21.14 -1.37
C VAL A 48 1.67 -20.05 -1.12
N PHE A 49 2.15 -18.89 -0.67
CA PHE A 49 1.32 -17.70 -0.53
C PHE A 49 2.13 -16.44 -0.83
N ILE A 50 1.46 -15.32 -1.01
CA ILE A 50 2.13 -14.03 -1.12
C ILE A 50 1.85 -13.26 0.18
N PRO A 51 2.86 -13.01 1.03
CA PRO A 51 2.66 -12.27 2.27
C PRO A 51 2.08 -10.87 2.02
N GLY A 52 1.07 -10.49 2.79
CA GLY A 52 0.47 -9.16 2.72
C GLY A 52 1.48 -8.04 2.99
N SER A 53 2.50 -8.31 3.80
CA SER A 53 3.63 -7.39 4.01
C SER A 53 4.44 -7.16 2.72
N SER A 54 4.64 -8.20 1.90
CA SER A 54 5.32 -8.10 0.61
C SER A 54 4.49 -7.29 -0.38
N LEU A 55 3.18 -7.56 -0.48
CA LEU A 55 2.26 -6.78 -1.32
C LEU A 55 2.23 -5.31 -0.88
N LYS A 56 2.09 -5.07 0.43
CA LYS A 56 2.08 -3.71 0.97
C LYS A 56 3.39 -2.97 0.68
N GLY A 57 4.53 -3.66 0.76
CA GLY A 57 5.84 -3.10 0.41
C GLY A 57 5.95 -2.72 -1.07
N VAL A 58 5.46 -3.57 -1.96
CA VAL A 58 5.42 -3.30 -3.41
C VAL A 58 4.50 -2.12 -3.72
N PHE A 59 3.28 -2.10 -3.18
CA PHE A 59 2.32 -0.99 -3.36
C PHE A 59 2.92 0.33 -2.89
N ARG A 60 3.51 0.34 -1.69
CA ARG A 60 4.18 1.51 -1.14
C ARG A 60 5.32 2.00 -2.04
N SER A 61 6.22 1.12 -2.44
CA SER A 61 7.36 1.47 -3.31
C SER A 61 6.92 1.99 -4.68
N HIS A 62 5.83 1.45 -5.23
CA HIS A 62 5.26 1.94 -6.49
C HIS A 62 4.68 3.34 -6.32
N VAL A 63 3.87 3.56 -5.28
CA VAL A 63 3.30 4.88 -4.96
C VAL A 63 4.38 5.92 -4.67
N GLU A 64 5.47 5.55 -3.99
CA GLU A 64 6.61 6.46 -3.75
C GLU A 64 7.19 6.99 -5.07
N LYS A 65 7.30 6.14 -6.09
CA LYS A 65 7.75 6.53 -7.44
C LYS A 65 6.75 7.44 -8.14
N VAL A 66 5.46 7.07 -8.12
CA VAL A 66 4.39 7.89 -8.73
C VAL A 66 4.33 9.27 -8.09
N VAL A 67 4.35 9.35 -6.75
CA VAL A 67 4.36 10.62 -6.02
C VAL A 67 5.60 11.45 -6.35
N GLY A 68 6.78 10.83 -6.40
CA GLY A 68 8.03 11.49 -6.77
C GLY A 68 8.03 12.03 -8.21
N SER A 69 7.36 11.32 -9.14
CA SER A 69 7.18 11.78 -10.53
C SER A 69 6.20 12.96 -10.64
N LEU A 70 5.16 12.99 -9.81
CA LEU A 70 4.19 14.10 -9.79
C LEU A 70 4.77 15.35 -9.12
N LYS A 71 5.57 15.16 -8.07
CA LYS A 71 6.23 16.24 -7.33
C LYS A 71 7.41 15.71 -6.52
N SER A 72 8.61 16.23 -6.79
CA SER A 72 9.82 15.91 -6.03
C SER A 72 9.71 16.36 -4.57
N HIS A 73 10.47 15.74 -3.67
CA HIS A 73 10.55 16.06 -2.24
C HIS A 73 9.24 15.93 -1.44
N VAL A 74 8.22 15.27 -1.96
CA VAL A 74 6.95 15.05 -1.26
C VAL A 74 6.94 13.71 -0.52
N ALA A 75 7.45 12.64 -1.12
CA ALA A 75 7.62 11.35 -0.46
C ALA A 75 8.86 11.37 0.46
N CYS A 76 8.79 10.66 1.58
CA CYS A 76 9.94 10.48 2.45
C CYS A 76 10.70 9.18 2.11
N TYR A 77 11.99 9.17 2.40
CA TYR A 77 12.75 7.92 2.42
C TYR A 77 12.43 7.16 3.71
N PRO A 78 11.86 5.94 3.65
CA PRO A 78 11.28 5.28 4.82
C PRO A 78 12.33 4.78 5.83
N PHE A 79 13.57 4.58 5.40
CA PHE A 79 14.64 4.06 6.23
C PHE A 79 15.59 5.17 6.67
N GLU A 80 16.03 5.11 7.94
CA GLU A 80 17.13 5.95 8.41
C GLU A 80 18.44 5.45 7.78
N SER A 81 19.33 6.38 7.43
CA SER A 81 20.70 6.05 7.03
C SER A 81 21.41 5.39 8.22
N ASN A 82 21.85 4.16 8.04
CA ASN A 82 22.61 3.40 9.06
C ASN A 82 24.08 3.87 9.16
N GLY A 83 24.43 5.03 8.61
CA GLY A 83 25.81 5.53 8.59
C GLY A 83 26.73 4.81 7.58
N GLN A 84 26.24 3.78 6.89
CA GLN A 84 26.99 3.01 5.88
C GLN A 84 26.75 3.51 4.45
N GLU A 85 25.88 4.51 4.30
CA GLU A 85 25.54 5.12 3.02
C GLU A 85 26.73 5.96 2.49
N ARG A 86 27.10 5.76 1.24
CA ARG A 86 28.14 6.58 0.60
C ARG A 86 27.68 8.03 0.48
N PRO A 87 28.57 9.04 0.59
CA PRO A 87 28.18 10.45 0.52
C PRO A 87 27.34 10.80 -0.71
N ALA A 88 27.71 10.29 -1.90
CA ALA A 88 26.95 10.52 -3.13
C ALA A 88 25.54 9.91 -3.11
N GLU A 89 25.36 8.74 -2.50
CA GLU A 89 24.03 8.11 -2.35
C GLU A 89 23.16 8.92 -1.39
N ARG A 90 23.76 9.46 -0.33
CA ARG A 90 23.08 10.33 0.63
C ARG A 90 22.64 11.64 -0.03
N GLU A 91 23.51 12.27 -0.80
CA GLU A 91 23.20 13.49 -1.54
C GLU A 91 22.07 13.26 -2.54
N GLN A 92 22.14 12.19 -3.35
CA GLN A 92 21.08 11.81 -4.29
C GLN A 92 19.75 11.54 -3.56
N ARG A 93 19.78 10.82 -2.46
CA ARG A 93 18.59 10.57 -1.64
C ARG A 93 17.98 11.85 -1.10
N GLN A 94 18.82 12.78 -0.62
CA GLN A 94 18.37 14.08 -0.11
C GLN A 94 17.86 15.00 -1.21
N SER A 95 18.27 14.81 -2.48
CA SER A 95 17.73 15.55 -3.61
C SER A 95 16.31 15.10 -3.99
N ASP A 96 15.99 13.81 -3.83
CA ASP A 96 14.76 13.21 -4.35
C ASP A 96 13.69 13.02 -3.27
N PHE A 97 14.10 12.80 -2.01
CA PHE A 97 13.22 12.45 -0.90
C PHE A 97 13.40 13.39 0.29
N ARG A 98 12.33 13.65 0.98
CA ARG A 98 12.37 14.28 2.30
C ARG A 98 12.82 13.28 3.38
N ASP A 99 13.18 13.79 4.56
CA ASP A 99 13.56 12.96 5.70
C ASP A 99 12.49 11.95 6.08
N SER A 100 12.92 10.81 6.65
CA SER A 100 12.03 9.75 7.10
C SER A 100 11.01 10.27 8.11
N CYS A 101 9.72 10.14 7.78
CA CYS A 101 8.64 10.50 8.72
C CYS A 101 8.74 9.72 10.04
N GLY A 102 9.14 8.44 9.97
CA GLY A 102 9.36 7.60 11.14
C GLY A 102 10.57 8.02 11.94
N GLY A 103 11.67 8.37 11.26
CA GLY A 103 12.91 8.86 11.88
C GLY A 103 12.69 10.18 12.62
N VAL A 104 12.06 11.15 11.97
CA VAL A 104 11.70 12.45 12.58
C VAL A 104 10.86 12.24 13.85
N PHE A 105 9.82 11.38 13.78
CA PHE A 105 9.02 11.06 14.95
C PHE A 105 9.83 10.37 16.06
N THR A 106 10.68 9.40 15.70
CA THR A 106 11.53 8.69 16.67
C THR A 106 12.47 9.65 17.41
N GLN A 107 13.08 10.59 16.69
CA GLN A 107 13.93 11.62 17.30
C GLN A 107 13.13 12.57 18.19
N TYR A 108 11.96 13.00 17.74
CA TYR A 108 11.05 13.82 18.55
C TYR A 108 10.64 13.09 19.83
N ALA A 109 10.26 11.83 19.74
CA ALA A 109 9.86 11.01 20.89
C ALA A 109 11.00 10.79 21.90
N LYS A 110 12.25 10.69 21.43
CA LYS A 110 13.43 10.61 22.32
C LYS A 110 13.68 11.91 23.10
N ARG A 111 13.41 13.07 22.49
CA ARG A 111 13.61 14.39 23.11
C ARG A 111 12.49 14.75 24.09
N HIS A 112 11.28 14.28 23.83
CA HIS A 112 10.05 14.73 24.52
C HIS A 112 9.26 13.56 25.12
N ARG A 113 9.94 12.61 25.79
CA ARG A 113 9.35 11.36 26.32
C ARG A 113 8.10 11.59 27.19
N ASP A 114 8.09 12.64 27.98
CA ASP A 114 7.03 12.94 28.95
C ASP A 114 5.84 13.71 28.33
N HIS A 115 5.92 14.05 27.02
CA HIS A 115 4.93 14.89 26.33
C HIS A 115 4.36 14.23 25.06
N LEU A 116 4.32 12.89 25.00
CA LEU A 116 3.84 12.15 23.82
C LEU A 116 2.32 11.94 23.80
N GLU A 117 1.62 12.34 24.83
CA GLU A 117 0.16 12.17 24.88
C GLU A 117 -0.53 13.03 23.82
N ASN A 118 -1.50 12.41 23.13
CA ASN A 118 -2.37 13.07 22.14
C ASN A 118 -1.68 13.69 20.91
N ILE A 119 -0.42 13.33 20.62
CA ILE A 119 0.35 13.90 19.50
C ILE A 119 0.11 13.18 18.17
N THR A 120 -0.52 11.98 18.17
CA THR A 120 -0.60 11.12 16.98
C THR A 120 -1.30 11.78 15.77
N ASN A 121 -2.28 12.65 15.99
CA ASN A 121 -2.94 13.42 14.95
C ASN A 121 -1.95 14.39 14.27
N ARG A 122 -1.13 15.08 15.04
CA ARG A 122 -0.11 16.01 14.53
C ARG A 122 1.02 15.28 13.80
N VAL A 123 1.42 14.11 14.30
CA VAL A 123 2.37 13.22 13.60
C VAL A 123 1.82 12.79 12.24
N TYR A 124 0.53 12.44 12.18
CA TYR A 124 -0.15 12.16 10.92
C TYR A 124 -0.14 13.39 9.98
N ALA A 125 -0.52 14.57 10.50
CA ALA A 125 -0.53 15.81 9.73
C ALA A 125 0.86 16.24 9.22
N ALA A 126 1.92 15.95 9.98
CA ALA A 126 3.30 16.24 9.60
C ALA A 126 3.88 15.22 8.61
N SER A 127 3.25 14.06 8.46
CA SER A 127 3.76 12.97 7.62
C SER A 127 3.52 13.21 6.14
N CYS A 128 4.38 12.62 5.31
CA CYS A 128 4.25 12.62 3.86
C CYS A 128 2.99 11.85 3.41
N PRO A 129 2.49 12.08 2.17
CA PRO A 129 1.26 11.44 1.70
C PRO A 129 1.35 9.91 1.72
N VAL A 130 2.48 9.35 1.36
CA VAL A 130 2.67 7.89 1.35
C VAL A 130 2.58 7.31 2.77
N CYS A 131 3.25 7.93 3.75
CA CYS A 131 3.14 7.51 5.14
C CYS A 131 1.73 7.68 5.71
N ARG A 132 0.96 8.70 5.30
CA ARG A 132 -0.43 8.84 5.73
C ARG A 132 -1.30 7.66 5.32
N LEU A 133 -1.03 7.03 4.17
CA LEU A 133 -1.74 5.83 3.72
C LEU A 133 -1.14 4.55 4.31
N PHE A 134 0.17 4.33 4.15
CA PHE A 134 0.83 3.07 4.48
C PHE A 134 1.29 2.96 5.94
N GLY A 135 1.38 4.07 6.65
CA GLY A 135 1.86 4.13 8.03
C GLY A 135 3.36 4.42 8.15
N SER A 136 3.78 4.63 9.37
CA SER A 136 5.18 4.82 9.79
C SER A 136 5.37 4.26 11.19
N THR A 137 6.57 4.36 11.77
CA THR A 137 6.81 3.99 13.16
C THR A 137 5.99 4.82 14.16
N GLY A 138 5.47 5.99 13.74
CA GLY A 138 4.65 6.87 14.59
C GLY A 138 3.16 6.52 14.63
N PHE A 139 2.64 5.80 13.63
CA PHE A 139 1.22 5.43 13.57
C PHE A 139 0.95 4.31 12.56
N ILE A 140 -0.16 3.61 12.78
CA ILE A 140 -0.65 2.55 11.89
C ILE A 140 -1.25 3.18 10.62
N GLY A 141 -0.90 2.63 9.44
CA GLY A 141 -1.46 3.07 8.16
C GLY A 141 -2.97 2.88 8.06
N ARG A 142 -3.56 3.57 7.09
CA ARG A 142 -4.99 3.48 6.76
C ARG A 142 -5.31 2.21 5.97
N ILE A 143 -4.34 1.68 5.22
CA ILE A 143 -4.48 0.49 4.40
C ILE A 143 -3.99 -0.76 5.12
N ALA A 144 -4.80 -1.81 5.08
CA ALA A 144 -4.42 -3.17 5.43
C ALA A 144 -4.55 -4.04 4.17
N ILE A 145 -3.58 -4.90 3.95
CA ILE A 145 -3.53 -5.87 2.85
C ILE A 145 -3.29 -7.22 3.49
N GLY A 146 -4.19 -8.17 3.23
CA GLY A 146 -4.10 -9.53 3.73
C GLY A 146 -3.00 -10.33 3.02
N ASP A 147 -2.69 -11.51 3.56
CA ASP A 147 -1.92 -12.51 2.83
C ASP A 147 -2.73 -12.99 1.63
N ALA A 148 -2.08 -13.15 0.47
CA ALA A 148 -2.74 -13.70 -0.70
C ALA A 148 -2.55 -15.22 -0.72
N TYR A 149 -3.67 -15.93 -0.61
CA TYR A 149 -3.71 -17.39 -0.61
C TYR A 149 -4.10 -17.93 -1.98
N LEU A 150 -3.71 -19.18 -2.25
CA LEU A 150 -4.06 -19.87 -3.50
C LEU A 150 -5.57 -19.93 -3.70
N ALA A 151 -6.00 -19.49 -4.88
CA ALA A 151 -7.36 -19.62 -5.41
C ALA A 151 -7.44 -20.69 -6.51
N SER A 152 -6.31 -21.18 -7.01
CA SER A 152 -6.21 -22.25 -8.00
C SER A 152 -5.27 -23.37 -7.52
N ARG A 153 -4.99 -24.35 -8.40
CA ARG A 153 -4.00 -25.38 -8.12
C ARG A 153 -2.59 -24.79 -8.06
N GLU A 154 -1.83 -25.19 -7.05
CA GLU A 154 -0.41 -24.89 -6.95
C GLU A 154 0.38 -25.60 -8.05
N ILE A 155 1.15 -24.86 -8.83
CA ILE A 155 2.08 -25.38 -9.84
C ILE A 155 3.43 -24.71 -9.61
N LYS A 156 4.46 -25.54 -9.38
CA LYS A 156 5.85 -25.08 -9.19
C LYS A 156 6.72 -25.64 -10.29
N GLU A 157 7.76 -24.92 -10.63
CA GLU A 157 8.81 -25.35 -11.54
C GLU A 157 10.18 -25.00 -11.01
N ARG A 158 11.20 -25.80 -11.41
CA ARG A 158 12.60 -25.49 -11.12
C ARG A 158 13.20 -24.73 -12.28
N ARG A 159 13.99 -23.72 -11.95
CA ARG A 159 14.76 -22.93 -12.90
C ARG A 159 16.20 -22.80 -12.44
N ASP A 160 17.11 -22.96 -13.38
CA ASP A 160 18.53 -22.74 -13.19
C ASP A 160 18.89 -21.31 -13.59
N GLY A 161 19.72 -20.67 -12.79
CA GLY A 161 20.39 -19.42 -13.11
C GLY A 161 21.89 -19.62 -13.15
N VAL A 162 22.59 -18.86 -13.98
CA VAL A 162 24.05 -18.90 -14.06
C VAL A 162 24.60 -17.46 -14.16
N GLY A 163 25.67 -17.21 -13.44
CA GLY A 163 26.46 -15.99 -13.60
C GLY A 163 27.36 -16.14 -14.82
N ILE A 164 27.28 -15.18 -15.76
CA ILE A 164 28.12 -15.15 -16.94
C ILE A 164 29.40 -14.36 -16.64
N ASP A 165 30.54 -15.00 -16.87
CA ASP A 165 31.84 -14.33 -16.89
C ASP A 165 31.92 -13.38 -18.09
N ARG A 166 32.19 -12.10 -17.84
CA ARG A 166 32.15 -11.07 -18.88
C ARG A 166 33.38 -11.06 -19.78
N LEU A 167 34.47 -11.72 -19.38
CA LEU A 167 35.69 -11.81 -20.19
C LEU A 167 35.59 -13.00 -21.16
N THR A 168 35.13 -14.15 -20.66
CA THR A 168 35.06 -15.39 -21.45
C THR A 168 33.74 -15.57 -22.17
N GLY A 169 32.68 -14.86 -21.73
CA GLY A 169 31.31 -15.08 -22.23
C GLY A 169 30.68 -16.38 -21.78
N GLY A 170 31.40 -17.20 -21.00
CA GLY A 170 30.93 -18.49 -20.48
C GLY A 170 30.38 -18.38 -19.05
N ALA A 171 29.93 -19.54 -18.53
CA ALA A 171 29.51 -19.64 -17.14
C ALA A 171 30.68 -19.43 -16.19
N SER A 172 30.55 -18.55 -15.22
CA SER A 172 31.55 -18.38 -14.17
C SER A 172 31.56 -19.61 -13.25
N HIS A 173 32.76 -20.06 -12.83
CA HIS A 173 32.88 -21.23 -11.97
C HIS A 173 32.15 -21.03 -10.64
N GLY A 174 31.29 -22.01 -10.26
CA GLY A 174 30.51 -21.96 -9.03
C GLY A 174 29.33 -20.98 -9.03
N ALA A 175 29.02 -20.31 -10.16
CA ALA A 175 27.97 -19.31 -10.24
C ALA A 175 26.61 -19.85 -10.71
N LYS A 176 26.45 -21.21 -10.74
CA LYS A 176 25.14 -21.82 -10.96
C LYS A 176 24.34 -21.78 -9.67
N PHE A 177 23.06 -21.41 -9.77
CA PHE A 177 22.11 -21.45 -8.66
C PHE A 177 20.76 -21.97 -9.14
N GLU A 178 20.04 -22.65 -8.25
CA GLU A 178 18.76 -23.26 -8.53
C GLU A 178 17.63 -22.51 -7.83
N MET A 179 16.51 -22.35 -8.52
CA MET A 179 15.33 -21.69 -8.00
C MET A 179 14.11 -22.59 -8.16
N GLU A 180 13.31 -22.73 -7.11
CA GLU A 180 11.92 -23.18 -7.24
C GLU A 180 11.05 -21.94 -7.33
N VAL A 181 10.18 -21.86 -8.34
CA VAL A 181 9.29 -20.72 -8.58
C VAL A 181 7.86 -21.21 -8.77
N VAL A 182 6.90 -20.35 -8.49
CA VAL A 182 5.50 -20.56 -8.86
C VAL A 182 5.37 -20.32 -10.36
N SER A 183 4.73 -21.23 -11.08
CA SER A 183 4.54 -21.14 -12.53
C SER A 183 3.56 -20.03 -12.90
N SER A 184 3.55 -19.65 -14.17
CA SER A 184 2.52 -18.79 -14.77
C SER A 184 1.15 -19.46 -14.72
N GLY A 185 0.07 -18.67 -14.59
CA GLY A 185 -1.32 -19.14 -14.56
C GLY A 185 -1.80 -19.57 -13.17
N VAL A 186 -1.00 -19.38 -12.12
CA VAL A 186 -1.44 -19.62 -10.73
C VAL A 186 -2.15 -18.40 -10.19
N GLU A 187 -3.28 -18.64 -9.52
CA GLU A 187 -4.16 -17.60 -9.02
C GLU A 187 -4.11 -17.51 -7.48
N PHE A 188 -4.14 -16.27 -6.99
CA PHE A 188 -4.18 -15.94 -5.57
C PHE A 188 -5.28 -14.93 -5.29
N GLU A 189 -5.80 -14.92 -4.07
CA GLU A 189 -6.76 -13.91 -3.60
C GLU A 189 -6.31 -13.29 -2.28
N THR A 190 -6.50 -11.98 -2.15
CA THR A 190 -6.26 -11.22 -0.93
C THR A 190 -7.29 -10.12 -0.75
N ASP A 191 -7.55 -9.76 0.51
CA ASP A 191 -8.43 -8.63 0.84
C ASP A 191 -7.62 -7.35 1.06
N ILE A 192 -8.14 -6.25 0.52
CA ILE A 192 -7.67 -4.90 0.80
C ILE A 192 -8.74 -4.18 1.62
N HIS A 193 -8.32 -3.53 2.69
CA HIS A 193 -9.20 -2.78 3.58
C HIS A 193 -8.59 -1.40 3.89
N LEU A 194 -9.31 -0.33 3.53
CA LEU A 194 -9.01 1.03 3.94
C LEU A 194 -9.93 1.46 5.08
N ARG A 195 -9.39 2.22 6.03
CA ARG A 195 -10.14 2.77 7.17
C ARG A 195 -9.85 4.25 7.35
N ASN A 196 -10.89 5.04 7.55
CA ASN A 196 -10.78 6.47 7.78
C ASN A 196 -9.93 7.16 6.69
N PHE A 197 -10.22 6.87 5.44
CA PHE A 197 -9.48 7.36 4.28
C PHE A 197 -9.92 8.78 3.87
N GLU A 198 -8.99 9.55 3.34
CA GLU A 198 -9.23 10.74 2.55
C GLU A 198 -9.39 10.34 1.07
N ILE A 199 -10.15 11.11 0.27
CA ILE A 199 -10.44 10.76 -1.15
C ILE A 199 -9.16 10.56 -1.97
N TRP A 200 -8.17 11.44 -1.80
CA TRP A 200 -6.89 11.30 -2.51
C TRP A 200 -6.15 10.00 -2.17
N GLN A 201 -6.40 9.39 -1.00
CA GLN A 201 -5.83 8.09 -0.64
C GLN A 201 -6.50 6.93 -1.39
N LEU A 202 -7.80 7.06 -1.73
CA LEU A 202 -8.43 6.13 -2.67
C LEU A 202 -7.80 6.24 -4.05
N GLY A 203 -7.62 7.47 -4.56
CA GLY A 203 -6.95 7.70 -5.85
C GLY A 203 -5.55 7.09 -5.89
N MET A 204 -4.78 7.23 -4.80
CA MET A 204 -3.47 6.62 -4.67
C MET A 204 -3.53 5.08 -4.75
N LEU A 205 -4.52 4.44 -4.11
CA LEU A 205 -4.74 3.00 -4.24
C LEU A 205 -5.17 2.63 -5.66
N PHE A 206 -6.06 3.40 -6.28
CA PHE A 206 -6.59 3.10 -7.60
C PHE A 206 -5.52 3.16 -8.71
N VAL A 207 -4.53 4.05 -8.60
CA VAL A 207 -3.35 4.03 -9.48
C VAL A 207 -2.63 2.68 -9.37
N VAL A 208 -2.39 2.18 -8.14
CA VAL A 208 -1.73 0.88 -7.96
C VAL A 208 -2.56 -0.26 -8.56
N LEU A 209 -3.88 -0.25 -8.35
CA LEU A 209 -4.77 -1.29 -8.88
C LEU A 209 -4.81 -1.27 -10.40
N GLN A 210 -4.83 -0.09 -11.02
CA GLN A 210 -4.76 0.06 -12.47
C GLN A 210 -3.43 -0.44 -13.03
N ASP A 211 -2.32 -0.04 -12.43
CA ASP A 211 -0.99 -0.48 -12.88
C ASP A 211 -0.75 -1.99 -12.67
N LEU A 212 -1.46 -2.63 -11.73
CA LEU A 212 -1.51 -4.08 -11.57
C LEU A 212 -2.35 -4.75 -12.67
N GLU A 213 -3.48 -4.14 -13.04
CA GLU A 213 -4.32 -4.61 -14.14
C GLU A 213 -3.59 -4.53 -15.47
N ASP A 214 -2.79 -3.47 -15.68
CA ASP A 214 -1.97 -3.21 -16.86
C ASP A 214 -0.61 -3.96 -16.83
N GLU A 215 -0.37 -4.83 -15.84
CA GLU A 215 0.86 -5.62 -15.68
C GLU A 215 2.16 -4.78 -15.54
N LEU A 216 2.05 -3.53 -15.11
CA LEU A 216 3.19 -2.63 -14.93
C LEU A 216 3.94 -2.86 -13.62
N ILE A 217 3.32 -3.55 -12.66
CA ILE A 217 3.90 -3.85 -11.36
C ILE A 217 4.34 -5.31 -11.29
N HIS A 218 5.62 -5.52 -10.95
CA HIS A 218 6.18 -6.84 -10.71
C HIS A 218 6.42 -7.06 -9.22
N ILE A 219 6.16 -8.28 -8.73
CA ILE A 219 6.34 -8.66 -7.33
C ILE A 219 7.42 -9.73 -7.15
N GLY A 220 7.96 -9.83 -5.94
CA GLY A 220 8.96 -10.83 -5.59
C GLY A 220 10.37 -10.55 -6.12
N SER A 221 11.19 -11.58 -6.17
CA SER A 221 12.60 -11.55 -6.53
C SER A 221 12.82 -11.84 -8.02
N GLY A 222 13.96 -11.40 -8.56
CA GLY A 222 14.35 -11.72 -9.93
C GLY A 222 13.60 -10.94 -11.02
N ARG A 223 13.01 -9.79 -10.70
CA ARG A 223 12.23 -8.95 -11.63
C ARG A 223 13.00 -8.59 -12.92
N SER A 224 14.28 -8.26 -12.82
CA SER A 224 15.15 -7.98 -13.96
C SER A 224 15.52 -9.22 -14.79
N ARG A 225 15.10 -10.42 -14.35
CA ARG A 225 15.37 -11.71 -14.98
C ARG A 225 14.08 -12.41 -15.45
N GLY A 226 13.01 -11.64 -15.64
CA GLY A 226 11.73 -12.13 -16.16
C GLY A 226 10.82 -12.80 -15.12
N LEU A 227 11.13 -12.67 -13.81
CA LEU A 227 10.25 -13.18 -12.75
C LEU A 227 9.32 -12.09 -12.21
N GLY A 228 8.24 -12.50 -11.61
CA GLY A 228 7.37 -11.65 -10.81
C GLY A 228 6.30 -10.89 -11.60
N LYS A 229 6.09 -11.21 -12.87
CA LYS A 229 5.03 -10.62 -13.69
C LYS A 229 3.67 -11.15 -13.23
N ILE A 230 2.77 -10.25 -12.91
CA ILE A 230 1.42 -10.56 -12.44
C ILE A 230 0.40 -9.63 -13.09
N LYS A 231 -0.84 -10.08 -13.17
CA LYS A 231 -2.03 -9.28 -13.42
C LYS A 231 -2.94 -9.38 -12.20
N ALA A 232 -3.51 -8.26 -11.77
CA ALA A 232 -4.47 -8.30 -10.68
C ALA A 232 -5.70 -7.44 -10.99
N THR A 233 -6.88 -7.95 -10.62
CA THR A 233 -8.17 -7.30 -10.81
C THR A 233 -9.00 -7.41 -9.55
N ILE A 234 -9.97 -6.51 -9.38
CA ILE A 234 -10.94 -6.61 -8.29
C ILE A 234 -11.90 -7.76 -8.59
N SER A 235 -12.07 -8.67 -7.63
CA SER A 235 -12.98 -9.82 -7.73
C SER A 235 -14.43 -9.37 -7.61
N GLU A 236 -15.26 -9.74 -8.57
CA GLU A 236 -16.72 -9.52 -8.55
C GLU A 236 -17.47 -10.57 -7.72
N ARG A 237 -16.75 -11.53 -7.14
CA ARG A 237 -17.36 -12.58 -6.29
C ARG A 237 -17.60 -12.06 -4.88
N GLU A 238 -18.74 -12.43 -4.31
CA GLU A 238 -19.01 -12.23 -2.90
C GLU A 238 -17.97 -12.98 -2.05
N SER A 239 -17.36 -12.29 -1.08
CA SER A 239 -16.38 -12.87 -0.16
C SER A 239 -16.71 -12.52 1.28
N SER A 240 -16.69 -13.53 2.15
CA SER A 240 -16.93 -13.34 3.60
C SER A 240 -18.24 -12.61 3.91
N GLY A 241 -19.28 -12.80 3.06
CA GLY A 241 -20.59 -12.14 3.16
C GLY A 241 -20.54 -10.64 2.88
N ARG A 242 -19.53 -10.14 2.17
CA ARG A 242 -19.47 -8.81 1.58
C ARG A 242 -19.77 -8.92 0.08
N PRO A 243 -20.49 -7.94 -0.51
CA PRO A 243 -20.65 -7.89 -1.96
C PRO A 243 -19.30 -7.94 -2.66
N GLY A 244 -19.24 -8.52 -3.85
CA GLY A 244 -18.08 -8.43 -4.73
C GLY A 244 -17.87 -7.01 -5.26
N GLY A 245 -16.77 -6.80 -5.97
CA GLY A 245 -16.40 -5.50 -6.49
C GLY A 245 -15.77 -4.58 -5.43
N PHE A 246 -15.81 -3.29 -5.70
CA PHE A 246 -15.39 -2.26 -4.75
C PHE A 246 -16.55 -1.81 -3.87
N VAL A 247 -16.35 -1.87 -2.56
CA VAL A 247 -17.40 -1.59 -1.57
C VAL A 247 -16.92 -0.51 -0.61
N THR A 248 -17.75 0.50 -0.38
CA THR A 248 -17.55 1.46 0.73
C THR A 248 -18.55 1.21 1.85
N SER A 249 -18.19 1.58 3.06
CA SER A 249 -19.02 1.40 4.26
C SER A 249 -18.89 2.58 5.20
N THR A 250 -20.01 2.98 5.78
CA THR A 250 -20.09 3.97 6.85
C THR A 250 -21.00 3.45 7.98
N MET A 251 -21.12 4.14 9.09
CA MET A 251 -22.08 3.79 10.12
C MET A 251 -23.51 4.06 9.63
N ARG A 252 -24.48 3.24 10.04
CA ARG A 252 -25.89 3.31 9.60
C ARG A 252 -26.55 4.69 9.78
N ALA A 253 -26.12 5.46 10.80
CA ALA A 253 -26.60 6.82 11.08
C ALA A 253 -25.91 7.90 10.25
N SER A 254 -25.17 7.53 9.21
CA SER A 254 -24.43 8.45 8.34
C SER A 254 -25.37 9.40 7.60
N GLN A 255 -25.00 10.68 7.57
CA GLN A 255 -25.69 11.72 6.80
C GLN A 255 -25.10 11.94 5.40
N GLU A 256 -24.18 11.10 4.97
CA GLU A 256 -23.56 11.19 3.65
C GLU A 256 -24.62 11.02 2.55
N PRO A 257 -24.75 11.95 1.57
CA PRO A 257 -25.71 11.83 0.48
C PRO A 257 -25.43 10.61 -0.42
N GLU A 258 -26.44 10.12 -1.13
CA GLU A 258 -26.29 8.96 -2.04
C GLU A 258 -25.44 9.27 -3.27
N ASN A 259 -25.43 10.53 -3.70
CA ASN A 259 -24.63 11.03 -4.82
C ASN A 259 -23.27 11.60 -4.41
N GLU A 260 -22.84 11.41 -3.16
CA GLU A 260 -21.51 11.82 -2.69
C GLU A 260 -20.78 10.66 -2.04
N LEU A 261 -19.47 10.67 -2.16
CA LEU A 261 -18.56 9.84 -1.36
C LEU A 261 -17.67 10.75 -0.51
N TRP A 262 -17.78 10.64 0.81
CA TRP A 262 -17.06 11.48 1.74
C TRP A 262 -15.76 10.84 2.21
N GLY A 263 -14.66 11.57 2.05
CA GLY A 263 -13.40 11.29 2.71
C GLY A 263 -13.41 11.71 4.18
N LEU A 264 -12.37 11.33 4.90
CA LEU A 264 -12.24 11.58 6.33
C LEU A 264 -12.45 13.04 6.72
N GLY A 265 -11.92 13.97 5.91
CA GLY A 265 -12.00 15.41 6.18
C GLY A 265 -13.43 15.94 6.26
N ARG A 266 -14.35 15.35 5.50
CA ARG A 266 -15.77 15.74 5.52
C ARG A 266 -16.48 15.30 6.82
N TRP A 267 -16.01 14.19 7.43
CA TRP A 267 -16.60 13.62 8.64
C TRP A 267 -16.15 14.28 9.94
N LEU A 268 -14.99 14.94 9.95
CA LEU A 268 -14.37 15.49 11.15
C LEU A 268 -14.93 16.88 11.49
N ASN A 269 -14.99 17.20 12.79
CA ASN A 269 -15.24 18.57 13.24
C ASN A 269 -13.99 19.47 13.04
N GLU A 270 -14.13 20.78 13.15
CA GLU A 270 -13.05 21.73 12.86
C GLU A 270 -11.76 21.50 13.69
N PRO A 271 -11.82 21.26 15.01
CA PRO A 271 -10.61 20.96 15.79
C PRO A 271 -9.92 19.64 15.33
N GLU A 272 -10.71 18.62 14.98
CA GLU A 272 -10.18 17.36 14.46
C GLU A 272 -9.55 17.56 13.07
N LYS A 273 -10.18 18.31 12.16
CA LYS A 273 -9.63 18.63 10.83
C LYS A 273 -8.27 19.32 10.94
N GLN A 274 -8.18 20.35 11.76
CA GLN A 274 -6.91 21.04 12.01
C GLN A 274 -5.85 20.11 12.58
N GLY A 275 -6.23 19.28 13.57
CA GLY A 275 -5.32 18.32 14.18
C GLY A 275 -4.76 17.29 13.19
N TYR A 276 -5.58 16.76 12.28
CA TYR A 276 -5.18 15.77 11.28
C TYR A 276 -4.65 16.40 9.97
N GLY A 277 -4.81 17.71 9.77
CA GLY A 277 -4.46 18.38 8.52
C GLY A 277 -5.26 17.87 7.32
N THR A 278 -6.54 17.55 7.54
CA THR A 278 -7.48 17.15 6.51
C THR A 278 -8.21 18.36 5.93
N ARG A 279 -8.73 18.23 4.71
CA ARG A 279 -9.46 19.32 4.04
C ARG A 279 -10.97 19.22 4.32
N PRO A 280 -11.70 20.33 4.40
CA PRO A 280 -13.15 20.31 4.57
C PRO A 280 -13.90 19.87 3.29
N ASP A 281 -13.28 20.05 2.11
CA ASP A 281 -13.77 19.67 0.79
C ASP A 281 -13.35 18.25 0.37
N ASP A 282 -13.12 17.36 1.35
CA ASP A 282 -12.71 15.98 1.13
C ASP A 282 -13.92 15.10 0.79
N PHE A 283 -14.45 15.25 -0.41
CA PHE A 283 -15.53 14.42 -0.96
C PHE A 283 -15.50 14.41 -2.50
N LEU A 284 -16.20 13.43 -3.09
CA LEU A 284 -16.48 13.36 -4.52
C LEU A 284 -17.98 13.33 -4.75
N THR A 285 -18.42 14.03 -5.78
CA THR A 285 -19.75 13.85 -6.35
C THR A 285 -19.73 12.68 -7.31
N LEU A 286 -20.60 11.70 -7.09
CA LEU A 286 -20.71 10.51 -7.92
C LEU A 286 -21.51 10.83 -9.19
N SER A 287 -21.14 10.21 -10.31
CA SER A 287 -21.83 10.36 -11.59
C SER A 287 -23.28 9.87 -11.57
N SER A 288 -23.56 8.90 -10.69
CA SER A 288 -24.91 8.39 -10.40
C SER A 288 -25.02 8.02 -8.92
N PRO A 289 -26.22 8.14 -8.31
CA PRO A 289 -26.44 7.65 -6.95
C PRO A 289 -26.14 6.15 -6.85
N VAL A 290 -25.49 5.75 -5.77
CA VAL A 290 -25.21 4.34 -5.48
C VAL A 290 -26.04 3.93 -4.28
N GLU A 291 -26.93 2.95 -4.48
CA GLU A 291 -27.81 2.45 -3.44
C GLU A 291 -27.07 1.91 -2.24
N ARG A 292 -27.68 2.11 -1.07
CA ARG A 292 -27.15 1.62 0.19
C ARG A 292 -27.85 0.36 0.64
N THR A 293 -27.08 -0.61 1.04
CA THR A 293 -27.55 -1.79 1.75
C THR A 293 -27.14 -1.71 3.21
N THR A 294 -28.02 -2.17 4.11
CA THR A 294 -27.74 -2.16 5.55
C THR A 294 -27.33 -3.55 6.02
N ARG A 295 -26.19 -3.63 6.71
CA ARG A 295 -25.73 -4.84 7.38
C ARG A 295 -25.34 -4.56 8.82
N GLY A 296 -26.20 -4.94 9.76
CA GLY A 296 -26.02 -4.60 11.17
C GLY A 296 -25.99 -3.08 11.39
N ILE A 297 -24.89 -2.59 11.93
CA ILE A 297 -24.67 -1.15 12.18
C ILE A 297 -24.06 -0.42 10.97
N ARG A 298 -23.80 -1.10 9.87
CA ARG A 298 -23.10 -0.56 8.70
C ARG A 298 -24.08 -0.25 7.58
N SER A 299 -23.85 0.85 6.91
CA SER A 299 -24.42 1.22 5.62
C SER A 299 -23.36 1.01 4.55
N MET A 300 -23.59 0.13 3.59
CA MET A 300 -22.64 -0.30 2.57
C MET A 300 -23.11 0.13 1.18
N ARG A 301 -22.19 0.51 0.30
CA ARG A 301 -22.40 0.77 -1.12
C ARG A 301 -21.50 -0.16 -1.92
N ALA A 302 -22.07 -0.98 -2.78
CA ALA A 302 -21.34 -1.77 -3.77
C ALA A 302 -21.39 -1.02 -5.11
N PHE A 303 -20.22 -0.74 -5.67
CA PHE A 303 -20.12 -0.02 -6.94
C PHE A 303 -20.18 -1.01 -8.10
N SER A 304 -21.11 -0.79 -9.04
CA SER A 304 -21.09 -1.49 -10.33
C SER A 304 -19.81 -1.12 -11.09
N LYS A 305 -19.47 -1.89 -12.12
CA LYS A 305 -18.25 -1.65 -12.90
C LYS A 305 -18.18 -0.20 -13.42
N ASP A 306 -19.24 0.28 -14.05
CA ASP A 306 -19.27 1.64 -14.62
C ASP A 306 -19.17 2.71 -13.53
N ALA A 307 -19.88 2.54 -12.41
CA ALA A 307 -19.80 3.45 -11.27
C ALA A 307 -18.42 3.43 -10.61
N PHE A 308 -17.77 2.25 -10.55
CA PHE A 308 -16.41 2.12 -10.05
C PHE A 308 -15.39 2.78 -10.99
N ASP A 309 -15.51 2.60 -12.31
CA ASP A 309 -14.61 3.22 -13.28
C ASP A 309 -14.68 4.75 -13.20
N ALA A 310 -15.88 5.32 -13.11
CA ALA A 310 -16.06 6.76 -12.91
C ALA A 310 -15.50 7.25 -11.55
N LEU A 311 -15.71 6.50 -10.48
CA LEU A 311 -15.14 6.78 -9.16
C LEU A 311 -13.62 6.74 -9.19
N ARG A 312 -13.05 5.74 -9.85
CA ARG A 312 -11.59 5.54 -10.00
C ARG A 312 -10.96 6.75 -10.67
N GLU A 313 -11.51 7.19 -11.80
CA GLU A 313 -11.02 8.35 -12.54
C GLU A 313 -11.07 9.64 -11.69
N ALA A 314 -12.20 9.92 -11.07
CA ALA A 314 -12.36 11.10 -10.22
C ALA A 314 -11.43 11.07 -8.99
N ALA A 315 -11.24 9.93 -8.36
CA ALA A 315 -10.35 9.79 -7.21
C ALA A 315 -8.87 9.91 -7.61
N ILE A 316 -8.46 9.38 -8.76
CA ILE A 316 -7.10 9.54 -9.31
C ILE A 316 -6.84 11.02 -9.62
N GLN A 317 -7.79 11.73 -10.23
CA GLN A 317 -7.64 13.15 -10.47
C GLN A 317 -7.48 13.94 -9.16
N ASN A 318 -8.30 13.65 -8.14
CA ASN A 318 -8.17 14.24 -6.81
C ASN A 318 -6.79 13.96 -6.16
N PHE A 319 -6.27 12.73 -6.34
CA PHE A 319 -4.92 12.38 -5.89
C PHE A 319 -3.85 13.24 -6.57
N ILE A 320 -3.89 13.37 -7.90
CA ILE A 320 -2.91 14.16 -8.67
C ILE A 320 -2.90 15.61 -8.18
N GLU A 321 -4.07 16.25 -8.12
CA GLU A 321 -4.22 17.63 -7.65
C GLU A 321 -3.71 17.80 -6.22
N ARG A 322 -4.03 16.84 -5.35
CA ARG A 322 -3.58 16.86 -3.96
C ARG A 322 -2.06 16.77 -3.83
N ILE A 323 -1.40 15.93 -4.62
CA ILE A 323 0.07 15.81 -4.59
C ILE A 323 0.73 17.05 -5.17
N GLN A 324 0.22 17.59 -6.26
CA GLN A 324 0.75 18.84 -6.84
C GLN A 324 0.65 20.02 -5.86
N ALA A 325 -0.45 20.09 -5.09
CA ALA A 325 -0.65 21.11 -4.05
C ALA A 325 0.03 20.76 -2.71
N TRP A 326 0.69 19.59 -2.57
CA TRP A 326 1.30 19.20 -1.30
C TRP A 326 2.47 20.11 -0.94
N PRO A 327 2.59 20.54 0.36
CA PRO A 327 3.73 21.36 0.77
C PRO A 327 5.04 20.57 0.66
N GLN A 328 6.07 21.17 0.07
CA GLN A 328 7.39 20.55 -0.02
C GLN A 328 8.04 20.46 1.36
N GLU A 329 7.91 21.50 2.17
CA GLU A 329 8.42 21.49 3.53
C GLU A 329 7.48 20.68 4.45
N PRO A 330 8.03 19.77 5.25
CA PRO A 330 7.23 19.04 6.23
C PRO A 330 6.69 19.99 7.30
N VAL A 331 5.44 19.77 7.68
CA VAL A 331 4.86 20.42 8.84
C VAL A 331 5.68 20.01 10.07
N ARG A 332 6.24 20.97 10.79
CA ARG A 332 7.03 20.71 12.01
C ARG A 332 6.13 20.21 13.13
N LEU A 333 6.62 19.22 13.88
CA LEU A 333 5.96 18.83 15.12
C LEU A 333 6.10 19.98 16.13
N PRO A 334 5.04 20.28 16.89
CA PRO A 334 5.08 21.38 17.84
C PRO A 334 6.05 21.08 18.97
N GLU A 335 6.84 22.06 19.36
CA GLU A 335 7.57 21.98 20.63
C GLU A 335 6.58 21.88 21.79
N PRO A 336 6.84 21.00 22.78
CA PRO A 336 6.03 20.96 23.99
C PRO A 336 6.03 22.33 24.67
N ALA A 337 4.87 22.75 25.19
CA ALA A 337 4.82 23.95 26.00
C ALA A 337 5.80 23.78 27.16
N THR A 338 6.78 24.67 27.26
CA THR A 338 7.65 24.78 28.45
C THR A 338 6.73 25.08 29.63
N GLN A 339 6.62 24.14 30.55
CA GLN A 339 5.97 24.40 31.82
C GLN A 339 6.84 25.45 32.51
N GLY A 340 6.34 26.71 32.52
CA GLY A 340 6.89 27.80 33.32
C GLY A 340 6.61 27.58 34.78
#